data_cac8b5cc72c006f4e3f2402e53f5bfe6
#
_entry.id   cac8b5cc72c006f4e3f2402e53f5bfe6
#
_cell.length_a   1.000
_cell.length_b   1.000
_cell.length_c   1.000
_cell.angle_alpha   90.00
_cell.angle_beta   90.00
_cell.angle_gamma   90.00
#
_symmetry.space_group_name_H-M   'P 1'
#
loop_
_entity.id
_entity.type
_entity.pdbx_description
1 polymer ?
#
loop_
_entity_poly.entity_id
_entity_poly.type
_entity_poly.pdbx_seq_one_letter_code
_entity_poly.pdbx_strand_id
1 'polypeptide(L)'
;LFDFCDTIVRTQTVGQFCRGYLREQKRLPKTLILFYKIINQLSYYCRRKGIWFRLLRGASLNQLNDFSMAFSKKLYENFLIQEIGERIRWHQQQGHMIYIVSAGLSFYVSEVARKLGIEHVIATELEIKDQRLTGRLGEKGMCYGEKKVDQLMQYLSPAECSAIDWESSYAYTDHVSDLPMLNLVGNPFIVIQKNKKIRFLNSSVYHAIQFFRFE
;
A
#
# COMPACT_ATOMS: atom_id res chain seq x y z
N LEU A 1 -0.16 -9.08 9.11
CA LEU A 1 -0.67 -8.03 8.22
C LEU A 1 0.41 -6.99 7.98
N PHE A 2 0.62 -6.54 6.75
CA PHE A 2 1.58 -5.48 6.41
C PHE A 2 0.91 -4.39 5.56
N ASP A 3 1.05 -3.12 5.96
CA ASP A 3 0.90 -2.02 5.02
C ASP A 3 2.10 -2.01 4.05
N PHE A 4 2.02 -1.22 2.99
CA PHE A 4 3.01 -1.22 1.92
C PHE A 4 3.89 0.04 1.89
N CYS A 5 3.26 1.22 1.75
CA CYS A 5 4.00 2.48 1.63
C CYS A 5 4.59 2.91 2.97
N ASP A 6 5.87 3.30 2.98
CA ASP A 6 6.63 3.66 4.19
C ASP A 6 6.63 2.56 5.28
N THR A 7 6.14 1.36 4.93
CA THR A 7 6.17 0.14 5.74
C THR A 7 7.02 -0.94 5.08
N ILE A 8 6.65 -1.49 3.93
CA ILE A 8 7.48 -2.44 3.16
C ILE A 8 8.50 -1.69 2.29
N VAL A 9 8.07 -0.61 1.63
CA VAL A 9 8.92 0.22 0.77
C VAL A 9 9.02 1.63 1.33
N ARG A 10 10.23 2.19 1.39
CA ARG A 10 10.55 3.52 1.97
C ARG A 10 10.11 4.65 1.04
N THR A 11 8.84 4.62 0.60
CA THR A 11 8.31 5.69 -0.27
C THR A 11 6.80 5.63 -0.45
N GLN A 12 6.22 6.80 -0.79
CA GLN A 12 4.82 6.91 -1.21
C GLN A 12 4.70 6.60 -2.71
N THR A 13 3.96 5.57 -3.06
CA THR A 13 4.04 4.93 -4.38
C THR A 13 3.04 5.45 -5.41
N VAL A 14 1.76 5.70 -5.04
CA VAL A 14 0.68 6.05 -5.99
C VAL A 14 1.04 7.24 -6.88
N GLY A 15 1.47 8.35 -6.27
CA GLY A 15 1.85 9.54 -7.03
C GLY A 15 3.08 9.33 -7.92
N GLN A 16 4.06 8.52 -7.47
CA GLN A 16 5.24 8.19 -8.27
C GLN A 16 4.87 7.33 -9.48
N PHE A 17 4.04 6.32 -9.26
CA PHE A 17 3.54 5.44 -10.31
C PHE A 17 2.81 6.22 -11.40
N CYS A 18 1.79 6.99 -11.01
CA CYS A 18 0.99 7.76 -11.97
C CYS A 18 1.85 8.73 -12.78
N ARG A 19 2.77 9.46 -12.13
CA ARG A 19 3.68 10.37 -12.83
C ARG A 19 4.65 9.66 -13.76
N GLY A 20 5.25 8.56 -13.30
CA GLY A 20 6.17 7.77 -14.09
C GLY A 20 5.52 7.29 -15.36
N TYR A 21 4.36 6.66 -15.23
CA TYR A 21 3.57 6.17 -16.35
C TYR A 21 3.21 7.28 -17.35
N LEU A 22 2.67 8.39 -16.86
CA LEU A 22 2.27 9.51 -17.73
C LEU A 22 3.44 10.18 -18.45
N ARG A 23 4.64 10.21 -17.82
CA ARG A 23 5.87 10.68 -18.45
C ARG A 23 6.31 9.77 -19.58
N GLU A 24 6.34 8.47 -19.34
CA GLU A 24 6.71 7.45 -20.33
C GLU A 24 5.78 7.50 -21.54
N GLN A 25 4.47 7.66 -21.30
CA GLN A 25 3.47 7.80 -22.35
C GLN A 25 3.44 9.19 -23.01
N LYS A 26 4.37 10.11 -22.69
CA LYS A 26 4.40 11.51 -23.17
C LYS A 26 3.07 12.27 -22.96
N ARG A 27 2.26 11.84 -21.99
CA ARG A 27 0.94 12.43 -21.70
C ARG A 27 0.98 13.55 -20.66
N LEU A 28 2.14 13.91 -20.11
CA LEU A 28 2.29 15.04 -19.18
C LEU A 28 2.65 16.29 -19.96
N PRO A 29 1.73 17.24 -20.15
CA PRO A 29 2.08 18.55 -20.65
C PRO A 29 2.98 19.27 -19.64
N LYS A 30 3.98 20.03 -20.14
CA LYS A 30 4.96 20.76 -19.28
C LYS A 30 4.27 21.68 -18.26
N THR A 31 3.09 22.23 -18.58
CA THR A 31 2.24 23.05 -17.70
C THR A 31 1.70 22.27 -16.50
N LEU A 32 1.43 20.97 -16.62
CA LEU A 32 0.97 20.13 -15.49
C LEU A 32 2.08 19.87 -14.47
N ILE A 33 3.34 19.97 -14.87
CA ILE A 33 4.49 19.83 -13.95
C ILE A 33 4.53 21.00 -12.96
N LEU A 34 4.17 22.20 -13.38
CA LEU A 34 4.09 23.38 -12.50
C LEU A 34 2.86 23.29 -11.56
N PHE A 35 1.71 22.85 -12.08
CA PHE A 35 0.52 22.52 -11.27
C PHE A 35 0.79 21.44 -10.23
N TYR A 36 1.77 20.58 -10.50
CA TYR A 36 2.15 19.47 -9.65
C TYR A 36 2.75 19.91 -8.29
N LYS A 37 3.49 21.03 -8.24
CA LYS A 37 3.98 21.58 -6.95
C LYS A 37 2.81 21.97 -6.05
N ILE A 38 1.74 22.50 -6.65
CA ILE A 38 0.50 22.89 -5.94
C ILE A 38 -0.29 21.63 -5.54
N ILE A 39 -0.39 20.62 -6.43
CA ILE A 39 -1.05 19.34 -6.14
C ILE A 39 -0.30 18.54 -5.05
N ASN A 40 1.01 18.65 -4.93
CA ASN A 40 1.76 18.00 -3.86
C ASN A 40 1.46 18.58 -2.46
N GLN A 41 1.22 19.88 -2.35
CA GLN A 41 0.72 20.48 -1.09
C GLN A 41 -0.73 20.07 -0.81
N LEU A 42 -1.53 19.82 -1.85
CA LEU A 42 -2.89 19.28 -1.79
C LEU A 42 -2.91 17.73 -1.77
N SER A 43 -1.76 17.06 -1.64
CA SER A 43 -1.61 15.61 -1.87
C SER A 43 -2.54 14.75 -0.99
N TYR A 44 -2.77 15.16 0.26
CA TYR A 44 -3.69 14.47 1.17
C TYR A 44 -5.15 14.55 0.67
N TYR A 45 -5.56 15.71 0.16
CA TYR A 45 -6.91 15.94 -0.36
C TYR A 45 -7.12 15.26 -1.73
N CYS A 46 -6.06 15.24 -2.55
CA CYS A 46 -6.06 14.58 -3.86
C CYS A 46 -6.10 13.05 -3.77
N ARG A 47 -5.43 12.46 -2.76
CA ARG A 47 -5.51 11.01 -2.48
C ARG A 47 -6.95 10.59 -2.20
N ARG A 48 -7.65 11.29 -1.30
CA ARG A 48 -9.05 10.97 -0.93
C ARG A 48 -10.03 11.09 -2.09
N LYS A 49 -9.75 11.93 -3.10
CA LYS A 49 -10.67 12.19 -4.23
C LYS A 49 -10.37 11.42 -5.51
N GLY A 50 -9.40 10.51 -5.52
CA GLY A 50 -9.10 9.69 -6.70
C GLY A 50 -8.61 10.47 -7.92
N ILE A 51 -8.12 11.71 -7.76
CA ILE A 51 -7.68 12.58 -8.87
C ILE A 51 -6.55 11.90 -9.65
N TRP A 52 -5.63 11.24 -8.97
CA TRP A 52 -4.53 10.50 -9.59
C TRP A 52 -5.02 9.45 -10.58
N PHE A 53 -6.11 8.76 -10.26
CA PHE A 53 -6.63 7.67 -11.08
C PHE A 53 -7.30 8.19 -12.36
N ARG A 54 -7.92 9.38 -12.28
CA ARG A 54 -8.50 10.05 -13.48
C ARG A 54 -7.44 10.36 -14.53
N LEU A 55 -6.20 10.65 -14.13
CA LEU A 55 -5.10 10.91 -15.05
C LEU A 55 -4.69 9.65 -15.84
N LEU A 56 -4.98 8.47 -15.31
CA LEU A 56 -4.72 7.19 -15.97
C LEU A 56 -5.84 6.77 -16.92
N ARG A 57 -6.92 7.57 -17.06
CA ARG A 57 -8.04 7.23 -17.96
C ARG A 57 -7.55 6.96 -19.37
N GLY A 58 -8.03 5.85 -19.95
CA GLY A 58 -7.65 5.41 -21.31
C GLY A 58 -6.27 4.73 -21.39
N ALA A 59 -5.58 4.56 -20.26
CA ALA A 59 -4.35 3.78 -20.23
C ALA A 59 -4.64 2.33 -20.66
N SER A 60 -3.83 1.79 -21.58
CA SER A 60 -3.90 0.40 -22.01
C SER A 60 -3.43 -0.52 -20.88
N LEU A 61 -4.16 -1.61 -20.62
CA LEU A 61 -3.80 -2.56 -19.57
C LEU A 61 -2.43 -3.19 -19.83
N ASN A 62 -2.09 -3.55 -21.06
CA ASN A 62 -0.79 -4.12 -21.40
C ASN A 62 0.35 -3.14 -21.08
N GLN A 63 0.27 -1.89 -21.55
CA GLN A 63 1.29 -0.86 -21.26
C GLN A 63 1.40 -0.57 -19.75
N LEU A 64 0.27 -0.63 -19.05
CA LEU A 64 0.25 -0.42 -17.61
C LEU A 64 0.93 -1.57 -16.86
N ASN A 65 0.70 -2.81 -17.30
CA ASN A 65 1.35 -4.00 -16.74
C ASN A 65 2.87 -3.96 -16.98
N ASP A 66 3.33 -3.64 -18.19
CA ASP A 66 4.75 -3.52 -18.50
C ASP A 66 5.43 -2.46 -17.62
N PHE A 67 4.79 -1.28 -17.51
CA PHE A 67 5.26 -0.23 -16.62
C PHE A 67 5.26 -0.66 -15.14
N SER A 68 4.23 -1.39 -14.70
CA SER A 68 4.11 -1.89 -13.33
C SER A 68 5.22 -2.87 -12.98
N MET A 69 5.61 -3.74 -13.90
CA MET A 69 6.74 -4.65 -13.71
C MET A 69 8.06 -3.88 -13.55
N ALA A 70 8.33 -2.88 -14.39
CA ALA A 70 9.52 -2.04 -14.27
C ALA A 70 9.51 -1.21 -12.98
N PHE A 71 8.39 -0.63 -12.62
CA PHE A 71 8.21 0.15 -11.41
C PHE A 71 8.37 -0.70 -10.13
N SER A 72 7.77 -1.89 -10.10
CA SER A 72 7.88 -2.82 -8.98
C SER A 72 9.30 -3.35 -8.79
N LYS A 73 10.03 -3.60 -9.90
CA LYS A 73 11.45 -3.94 -9.85
C LYS A 73 12.24 -2.83 -9.16
N LYS A 74 12.03 -1.58 -9.57
CA LYS A 74 12.67 -0.41 -8.95
C LYS A 74 12.31 -0.27 -7.47
N LEU A 75 11.05 -0.50 -7.09
CA LEU A 75 10.63 -0.47 -5.69
C LEU A 75 11.36 -1.51 -4.86
N TYR A 76 11.41 -2.74 -5.34
CA TYR A 76 12.07 -3.85 -4.65
C TYR A 76 13.58 -3.63 -4.50
N GLU A 77 14.26 -3.21 -5.56
CA GLU A 77 15.73 -3.08 -5.57
C GLU A 77 16.23 -1.84 -4.81
N ASN A 78 15.48 -0.72 -4.84
CA ASN A 78 16.00 0.56 -4.34
C ASN A 78 15.24 1.13 -3.13
N PHE A 79 14.04 0.60 -2.82
CA PHE A 79 13.19 1.18 -1.79
C PHE A 79 12.72 0.17 -0.75
N LEU A 80 13.05 -1.11 -0.89
CA LEU A 80 12.72 -2.10 0.13
C LEU A 80 13.35 -1.71 1.47
N ILE A 81 12.57 -1.72 2.54
CA ILE A 81 13.07 -1.62 3.90
C ILE A 81 13.60 -2.99 4.29
N GLN A 82 14.93 -3.12 4.39
CA GLN A 82 15.59 -4.42 4.56
C GLN A 82 15.15 -5.13 5.83
N GLU A 83 15.01 -4.38 6.92
CA GLU A 83 14.60 -4.90 8.22
C GLU A 83 13.16 -5.45 8.18
N ILE A 84 12.29 -4.84 7.38
CA ILE A 84 10.94 -5.38 7.14
C ILE A 84 11.01 -6.61 6.23
N GLY A 85 11.89 -6.61 5.22
CA GLY A 85 12.16 -7.80 4.42
C GLY A 85 12.63 -8.99 5.29
N GLU A 86 13.48 -8.73 6.29
CA GLU A 86 13.90 -9.75 7.27
C GLU A 86 12.75 -10.20 8.17
N ARG A 87 11.91 -9.27 8.61
CA ARG A 87 10.71 -9.59 9.39
C ARG A 87 9.71 -10.44 8.59
N ILE A 88 9.54 -10.16 7.31
CA ILE A 88 8.72 -10.99 6.40
C ILE A 88 9.30 -12.41 6.31
N ARG A 89 10.61 -12.55 6.10
CA ARG A 89 11.28 -13.87 6.06
C ARG A 89 11.11 -14.63 7.37
N TRP A 90 11.23 -13.94 8.52
CA TRP A 90 10.98 -14.55 9.81
C TRP A 90 9.57 -15.10 9.92
N HIS A 91 8.54 -14.33 9.52
CA HIS A 91 7.16 -14.82 9.50
C HIS A 91 6.98 -16.04 8.59
N GLN A 92 7.62 -16.05 7.42
CA GLN A 92 7.60 -17.20 6.50
C GLN A 92 8.22 -18.44 7.14
N GLN A 93 9.33 -18.28 7.84
CA GLN A 93 10.00 -19.37 8.57
C GLN A 93 9.16 -19.93 9.72
N GLN A 94 8.32 -19.11 10.35
CA GLN A 94 7.36 -19.55 11.37
C GLN A 94 6.09 -20.19 10.77
N GLY A 95 5.96 -20.25 9.44
CA GLY A 95 4.76 -20.76 8.78
C GLY A 95 3.55 -19.82 8.87
N HIS A 96 3.75 -18.54 9.20
CA HIS A 96 2.66 -17.58 9.28
C HIS A 96 2.13 -17.22 7.89
N MET A 97 0.81 -17.11 7.76
CA MET A 97 0.18 -16.54 6.58
C MET A 97 0.41 -15.02 6.55
N ILE A 98 0.85 -14.49 5.42
CA ILE A 98 1.21 -13.07 5.28
C ILE A 98 0.27 -12.39 4.29
N TYR A 99 -0.31 -11.28 4.72
CA TYR A 99 -1.20 -10.45 3.90
C TYR A 99 -0.62 -9.05 3.77
N ILE A 100 -0.55 -8.53 2.54
CA ILE A 100 -0.32 -7.10 2.29
C ILE A 100 -1.66 -6.42 2.13
N VAL A 101 -1.93 -5.38 2.95
CA VAL A 101 -3.19 -4.61 2.92
C VAL A 101 -2.86 -3.14 2.68
N SER A 102 -3.08 -2.64 1.45
CA SER A 102 -2.48 -1.38 1.00
C SER A 102 -3.39 -0.45 0.23
N ALA A 103 -3.24 0.86 0.47
CA ALA A 103 -3.80 1.90 -0.40
C ALA A 103 -3.07 2.04 -1.75
N GLY A 104 -1.92 1.37 -1.94
CA GLY A 104 -1.22 1.28 -3.22
C GLY A 104 -2.04 0.56 -4.29
N LEU A 105 -1.67 0.73 -5.57
CA LEU A 105 -2.38 0.06 -6.66
C LEU A 105 -1.95 -1.41 -6.76
N SER A 106 -2.92 -2.31 -6.94
CA SER A 106 -2.70 -3.75 -7.07
C SER A 106 -1.65 -4.10 -8.14
N PHE A 107 -1.61 -3.36 -9.25
CA PHE A 107 -0.68 -3.56 -10.35
C PHE A 107 0.78 -3.73 -9.94
N TYR A 108 1.30 -2.88 -9.05
CA TYR A 108 2.70 -2.95 -8.60
C TYR A 108 2.86 -3.57 -7.22
N VAL A 109 1.83 -3.48 -6.36
CA VAL A 109 1.89 -4.10 -5.03
C VAL A 109 1.99 -5.61 -5.15
N SER A 110 1.17 -6.23 -6.02
CA SER A 110 1.20 -7.68 -6.27
C SER A 110 2.54 -8.14 -6.85
N GLU A 111 3.16 -7.34 -7.71
CA GLU A 111 4.48 -7.67 -8.28
C GLU A 111 5.61 -7.62 -7.24
N VAL A 112 5.56 -6.66 -6.29
CA VAL A 112 6.52 -6.62 -5.17
C VAL A 112 6.24 -7.78 -4.20
N ALA A 113 4.97 -8.05 -3.90
CA ALA A 113 4.56 -9.18 -3.06
C ALA A 113 5.09 -10.51 -3.60
N ARG A 114 4.94 -10.76 -4.91
CA ARG A 114 5.47 -11.95 -5.59
C ARG A 114 6.99 -12.09 -5.44
N LYS A 115 7.74 -10.99 -5.51
CA LYS A 115 9.20 -10.99 -5.28
C LYS A 115 9.57 -11.30 -3.82
N LEU A 116 8.67 -10.99 -2.89
CA LEU A 116 8.83 -11.29 -1.46
C LEU A 116 8.27 -12.68 -1.08
N GLY A 117 7.72 -13.45 -2.04
CA GLY A 117 7.08 -14.73 -1.76
C GLY A 117 5.77 -14.60 -0.97
N ILE A 118 5.04 -13.49 -1.13
CA ILE A 118 3.75 -13.23 -0.49
C ILE A 118 2.63 -13.41 -1.52
N GLU A 119 1.66 -14.27 -1.22
CA GLU A 119 0.56 -14.62 -2.12
C GLU A 119 -0.67 -13.72 -1.91
N HIS A 120 -0.94 -13.32 -0.67
CA HIS A 120 -2.17 -12.60 -0.32
C HIS A 120 -1.96 -11.09 -0.36
N VAL A 121 -2.64 -10.44 -1.33
CA VAL A 121 -2.57 -8.99 -1.53
C VAL A 121 -3.97 -8.41 -1.61
N ILE A 122 -4.26 -7.49 -0.71
CA ILE A 122 -5.45 -6.65 -0.69
C ILE A 122 -4.99 -5.22 -0.96
N ALA A 123 -5.25 -4.71 -2.16
CA ALA A 123 -4.75 -3.41 -2.59
C ALA A 123 -5.82 -2.66 -3.38
N THR A 124 -5.60 -1.35 -3.59
CA THR A 124 -6.53 -0.54 -4.38
C THR A 124 -6.58 -1.01 -5.82
N GLU A 125 -7.76 -1.37 -6.29
CA GLU A 125 -8.03 -1.73 -7.68
C GLU A 125 -8.63 -0.56 -8.45
N LEU A 126 -8.29 -0.46 -9.74
CA LEU A 126 -8.90 0.48 -10.66
C LEU A 126 -9.88 -0.21 -11.60
N GLU A 127 -10.95 0.48 -11.97
CA GLU A 127 -11.95 -0.01 -12.90
C GLU A 127 -11.35 -0.14 -14.33
N ILE A 128 -11.50 -1.33 -14.91
CA ILE A 128 -11.07 -1.66 -16.27
C ILE A 128 -12.30 -1.93 -17.12
N LYS A 129 -12.34 -1.32 -18.32
CA LYS A 129 -13.32 -1.62 -19.35
C LYS A 129 -12.60 -1.67 -20.71
N ASP A 130 -12.90 -2.67 -21.51
CA ASP A 130 -12.34 -2.86 -22.86
C ASP A 130 -10.80 -2.77 -22.89
N GLN A 131 -10.14 -3.46 -21.94
CA GLN A 131 -8.68 -3.46 -21.76
C GLN A 131 -8.05 -2.09 -21.51
N ARG A 132 -8.83 -1.14 -20.97
CA ARG A 132 -8.39 0.22 -20.65
C ARG A 132 -8.90 0.65 -19.28
N LEU A 133 -8.13 1.49 -18.60
CA LEU A 133 -8.57 2.11 -17.35
C LEU A 133 -9.65 3.16 -17.64
N THR A 134 -10.73 3.13 -16.86
CA THR A 134 -11.77 4.18 -16.90
C THR A 134 -11.38 5.45 -16.16
N GLY A 135 -10.34 5.39 -15.33
CA GLY A 135 -9.91 6.46 -14.43
C GLY A 135 -10.72 6.52 -13.13
N ARG A 136 -11.47 5.47 -12.83
CA ARG A 136 -12.26 5.32 -11.60
C ARG A 136 -11.65 4.21 -10.72
N LEU A 137 -12.03 4.23 -9.46
CA LEU A 137 -11.77 3.11 -8.55
C LEU A 137 -12.64 1.91 -8.94
N GLY A 138 -12.15 0.71 -8.70
CA GLY A 138 -12.94 -0.51 -8.75
C GLY A 138 -14.04 -0.51 -7.67
N GLU A 139 -14.90 -1.53 -7.69
CA GLU A 139 -16.10 -1.63 -6.85
C GLU A 139 -15.81 -1.51 -5.35
N LYS A 140 -14.71 -2.12 -4.87
CA LYS A 140 -14.31 -2.07 -3.45
C LYS A 140 -13.81 -0.69 -3.01
N GLY A 141 -13.55 0.22 -3.97
CA GLY A 141 -13.00 1.53 -3.70
C GLY A 141 -11.53 1.51 -3.27
N MET A 142 -11.09 2.56 -2.56
CA MET A 142 -9.71 2.68 -2.11
C MET A 142 -9.49 1.85 -0.84
N CYS A 143 -8.46 1.02 -0.81
CA CYS A 143 -8.06 0.22 0.34
C CYS A 143 -7.30 1.11 1.36
N TYR A 144 -8.03 1.94 2.11
CA TYR A 144 -7.47 2.95 3.03
C TYR A 144 -8.28 3.08 4.31
N GLY A 145 -7.62 3.22 5.45
CA GLY A 145 -8.27 3.38 6.76
C GLY A 145 -9.12 2.15 7.11
N GLU A 146 -10.35 2.38 7.57
CA GLU A 146 -11.30 1.31 7.91
C GLU A 146 -11.56 0.34 6.77
N LYS A 147 -11.57 0.83 5.52
CA LYS A 147 -11.75 -0.03 4.34
C LYS A 147 -10.66 -1.08 4.15
N LYS A 148 -9.50 -0.94 4.77
CA LYS A 148 -8.48 -2.00 4.79
C LYS A 148 -9.03 -3.24 5.49
N VAL A 149 -9.68 -3.05 6.63
CA VAL A 149 -10.30 -4.13 7.40
C VAL A 149 -11.48 -4.71 6.65
N ASP A 150 -12.38 -3.87 6.13
CA ASP A 150 -13.54 -4.33 5.38
C ASP A 150 -13.13 -5.20 4.18
N GLN A 151 -12.12 -4.75 3.42
CA GLN A 151 -11.64 -5.48 2.25
C GLN A 151 -10.87 -6.76 2.63
N LEU A 152 -10.15 -6.76 3.76
CA LEU A 152 -9.52 -7.96 4.30
C LEU A 152 -10.59 -9.00 4.69
N MET A 153 -11.62 -8.59 5.41
CA MET A 153 -12.72 -9.49 5.82
C MET A 153 -13.51 -10.02 4.62
N GLN A 154 -13.66 -9.22 3.55
CA GLN A 154 -14.28 -9.68 2.30
C GLN A 154 -13.37 -10.63 1.49
N TYR A 155 -12.06 -10.53 1.66
CA TYR A 155 -11.08 -11.40 1.01
C TYR A 155 -11.03 -12.78 1.64
N LEU A 156 -11.14 -12.84 2.97
CA LEU A 156 -11.15 -14.07 3.74
C LEU A 156 -12.51 -14.77 3.62
N SER A 157 -12.48 -16.06 3.39
CA SER A 157 -13.69 -16.90 3.58
C SER A 157 -14.08 -16.94 5.06
N PRO A 158 -15.35 -17.22 5.40
CA PRO A 158 -15.77 -17.37 6.79
C PRO A 158 -14.95 -18.42 7.58
N ALA A 159 -14.56 -19.50 6.92
CA ALA A 159 -13.74 -20.55 7.52
C ALA A 159 -12.32 -20.04 7.84
N GLU A 160 -11.67 -19.34 6.89
CA GLU A 160 -10.35 -18.74 7.11
C GLU A 160 -10.40 -17.69 8.22
N CYS A 161 -11.39 -16.81 8.20
CA CYS A 161 -11.55 -15.77 9.23
C CYS A 161 -11.69 -16.38 10.63
N SER A 162 -12.43 -17.48 10.77
CA SER A 162 -12.62 -18.19 12.04
C SER A 162 -11.39 -18.99 12.47
N ALA A 163 -10.52 -19.38 11.55
CA ALA A 163 -9.31 -20.13 11.83
C ALA A 163 -8.11 -19.23 12.21
N ILE A 164 -8.19 -17.93 11.95
CA ILE A 164 -7.12 -17.00 12.30
C ILE A 164 -7.10 -16.75 13.80
N ASP A 165 -5.96 -17.02 14.43
CA ASP A 165 -5.66 -16.54 15.78
C ASP A 165 -5.25 -15.07 15.75
N TRP A 166 -6.24 -14.19 15.89
CA TRP A 166 -6.01 -12.74 15.88
C TRP A 166 -5.18 -12.25 17.04
N GLU A 167 -5.27 -12.89 18.20
CA GLU A 167 -4.51 -12.53 19.42
C GLU A 167 -3.01 -12.81 19.23
N SER A 168 -2.66 -13.90 18.56
CA SER A 168 -1.27 -14.21 18.22
C SER A 168 -0.80 -13.58 16.91
N SER A 169 -1.68 -12.88 16.17
CA SER A 169 -1.36 -12.26 14.89
C SER A 169 -0.59 -10.94 15.04
N TYR A 170 0.05 -10.51 13.95
CA TYR A 170 0.91 -9.33 13.86
C TYR A 170 0.40 -8.36 12.80
N ALA A 171 0.52 -7.05 13.06
CA ALA A 171 0.27 -6.01 12.06
C ALA A 171 1.36 -4.94 12.07
N TYR A 172 1.77 -4.49 10.88
CA TYR A 172 2.84 -3.53 10.66
C TYR A 172 2.34 -2.38 9.77
N THR A 173 2.46 -1.15 10.23
CA THR A 173 2.10 0.07 9.46
C THR A 173 2.91 1.26 9.93
N ASP A 174 3.07 2.28 9.07
CA ASP A 174 3.70 3.57 9.43
C ASP A 174 2.68 4.65 9.82
N HIS A 175 1.36 4.39 9.63
CA HIS A 175 0.37 5.45 9.63
C HIS A 175 -0.85 5.18 10.53
N VAL A 176 -1.25 6.24 11.28
CA VAL A 176 -2.41 6.20 12.21
C VAL A 176 -3.75 5.85 11.54
N SER A 177 -3.91 6.10 10.24
CA SER A 177 -5.13 5.70 9.53
C SER A 177 -5.40 4.20 9.55
N ASP A 178 -4.38 3.41 9.86
CA ASP A 178 -4.44 1.96 9.91
C ASP A 178 -4.67 1.40 11.32
N LEU A 179 -5.05 2.27 12.28
CA LEU A 179 -5.50 1.85 13.60
C LEU A 179 -6.56 0.74 13.57
N PRO A 180 -7.57 0.77 12.67
CA PRO A 180 -8.50 -0.35 12.58
C PRO A 180 -7.81 -1.68 12.29
N MET A 181 -6.77 -1.70 11.45
CA MET A 181 -5.97 -2.90 11.16
C MET A 181 -5.09 -3.31 12.34
N LEU A 182 -4.49 -2.36 13.06
CA LEU A 182 -3.70 -2.63 14.26
C LEU A 182 -4.56 -3.20 15.39
N ASN A 183 -5.81 -2.73 15.52
CA ASN A 183 -6.73 -3.19 16.55
C ASN A 183 -7.30 -4.60 16.33
N LEU A 184 -7.07 -5.19 15.15
CA LEU A 184 -7.47 -6.57 14.87
C LEU A 184 -6.56 -7.61 15.54
N VAL A 185 -5.33 -7.24 15.89
CA VAL A 185 -4.28 -8.18 16.24
C VAL A 185 -3.73 -7.95 17.64
N GLY A 186 -3.26 -9.02 18.28
CA GLY A 186 -2.61 -8.90 19.59
C GLY A 186 -1.17 -8.35 19.53
N ASN A 187 -0.51 -8.35 18.36
CA ASN A 187 0.84 -7.82 18.21
C ASN A 187 0.92 -6.68 17.17
N PRO A 188 0.43 -5.47 17.50
CA PRO A 188 0.46 -4.32 16.62
C PRO A 188 1.82 -3.60 16.65
N PHE A 189 2.38 -3.26 15.46
CA PHE A 189 3.65 -2.55 15.31
C PHE A 189 3.49 -1.30 14.46
N ILE A 190 4.02 -0.17 14.96
CA ILE A 190 4.28 1.02 14.17
C ILE A 190 5.70 0.98 13.62
N VAL A 191 5.82 1.02 12.30
CA VAL A 191 7.10 1.04 11.58
C VAL A 191 7.59 2.48 11.47
N ILE A 192 8.79 2.75 11.97
CA ILE A 192 9.33 4.11 12.04
C ILE A 192 10.80 4.12 11.67
N GLN A 193 11.18 5.03 10.76
CA GLN A 193 12.59 5.32 10.52
C GLN A 193 13.24 5.89 11.80
N LYS A 194 14.43 5.41 12.16
CA LYS A 194 15.12 5.67 13.43
C LYS A 194 15.18 7.16 13.83
N ASN A 195 15.31 8.06 12.87
CA ASN A 195 15.44 9.50 13.10
C ASN A 195 14.12 10.29 12.92
N LYS A 196 12.99 9.62 12.62
CA LYS A 196 11.70 10.30 12.54
C LYS A 196 11.07 10.46 13.92
N LYS A 197 10.63 11.69 14.24
CA LYS A 197 9.83 11.95 15.45
C LYS A 197 8.45 11.29 15.26
N ILE A 198 8.02 10.59 16.29
CA ILE A 198 6.68 9.97 16.33
C ILE A 198 5.65 11.09 16.47
N ARG A 199 4.83 11.33 15.45
CA ARG A 199 3.79 12.36 15.46
C ARG A 199 2.47 11.94 16.13
N PHE A 200 2.41 10.72 16.67
CA PHE A 200 1.15 10.03 16.97
C PHE A 200 0.83 9.84 18.46
N LEU A 201 1.67 10.30 19.38
CA LEU A 201 1.63 9.87 20.79
C LEU A 201 0.77 10.72 21.72
N ASN A 202 -0.39 11.19 21.32
CA ASN A 202 -1.27 11.96 22.21
C ASN A 202 -2.60 11.28 22.59
N SER A 203 -2.73 9.98 22.49
CA SER A 203 -3.96 9.32 22.95
C SER A 203 -3.68 8.06 23.76
N SER A 204 -4.49 7.88 24.79
CA SER A 204 -4.52 6.72 25.70
C SER A 204 -4.76 5.36 25.03
N VAL A 205 -4.96 5.34 23.73
CA VAL A 205 -5.26 4.15 22.91
C VAL A 205 -4.01 3.30 22.61
N TYR A 206 -2.80 3.79 22.91
CA TYR A 206 -1.54 3.20 22.40
C TYR A 206 -0.74 2.37 23.41
N HIS A 207 -1.32 1.97 24.54
CA HIS A 207 -0.55 1.22 25.58
C HIS A 207 -0.04 -0.15 25.13
N ALA A 208 -0.60 -0.74 24.06
CA ALA A 208 -0.21 -2.05 23.53
C ALA A 208 0.60 -1.99 22.23
N ILE A 209 0.76 -0.79 21.61
CA ILE A 209 1.44 -0.68 20.31
C ILE A 209 2.95 -0.70 20.49
N GLN A 210 3.61 -1.63 19.79
CA GLN A 210 5.07 -1.73 19.75
C GLN A 210 5.65 -0.90 18.61
N PHE A 211 6.94 -0.54 18.71
CA PHE A 211 7.63 0.22 17.70
C PHE A 211 8.68 -0.63 16.99
N PHE A 212 8.54 -0.76 15.68
CA PHE A 212 9.53 -1.38 14.83
C PHE A 212 10.37 -0.28 14.17
N ARG A 213 11.65 -0.14 14.61
CA ARG A 213 12.55 0.91 14.13
C ARG A 213 13.53 0.37 13.10
N PHE A 214 13.75 1.12 12.03
CA PHE A 214 14.72 0.81 10.97
C PHE A 214 15.61 2.02 10.64
N GLU A 215 16.76 1.78 10.03
CA GLU A 215 17.76 2.80 9.65
C GLU A 215 17.46 3.57 8.36
#